data_eededdb6220cf68b4c4af8c419c176a1
#
_entry.id   eededdb6220cf68b4c4af8c419c176a1
#
_cell.length_a   1.000
_cell.length_b   1.000
_cell.length_c   1.000
_cell.angle_alpha   90.00
_cell.angle_beta   90.00
_cell.angle_gamma   90.00
#
_symmetry.space_group_name_H-M   'P 1'
#
loop_
_entity.id
_entity.type
_entity.pdbx_description
1 polymer ?
#
loop_
_entity_poly.entity_id
_entity_poly.type
_entity_poly.pdbx_seq_one_letter_code
_entity_poly.pdbx_strand_id
1 'polypeptide(L)'
;FGHLWKNVYGKNDYQDVHIHPNCQWSFVIYVDRYSKTSFLNPSIKDIQNQIGNQVVQFPLDYKPNLGPGSIIIFPSFLFHMVNSGVEGTTISGNIYMDYQ
;
A
#
# COMPACT_ATOMS: atom_id res chain seq x y z
N PHE A 1 4.35 10.00 -15.68
CA PHE A 1 4.34 8.62 -15.19
C PHE A 1 5.63 7.93 -15.58
N GLY A 2 6.19 7.16 -14.66
CA GLY A 2 7.33 6.32 -14.98
C GLY A 2 6.92 4.96 -15.53
N HIS A 3 6.23 4.19 -14.70
CA HIS A 3 5.74 2.86 -15.05
C HIS A 3 4.29 2.71 -14.70
N LEU A 4 3.60 1.95 -15.52
CA LEU A 4 2.21 1.57 -15.31
C LEU A 4 2.10 0.08 -15.58
N TRP A 5 1.44 -0.66 -14.68
CA TRP A 5 1.27 -2.09 -14.88
C TRP A 5 -0.05 -2.58 -14.31
N LYS A 6 -0.48 -3.71 -14.83
CA LYS A 6 -1.71 -4.39 -14.44
C LYS A 6 -1.38 -5.61 -13.60
N ASN A 7 -2.08 -5.79 -12.49
CA ASN A 7 -1.99 -6.96 -11.65
C ASN A 7 -3.32 -7.70 -11.67
N VAL A 8 -3.26 -9.01 -11.91
CA VAL A 8 -4.45 -9.87 -11.85
C VAL A 8 -4.26 -10.83 -10.68
N TYR A 9 -5.21 -10.79 -9.75
CA TYR A 9 -5.16 -11.60 -8.53
C TYR A 9 -6.21 -12.69 -8.58
N GLY A 10 -5.80 -13.93 -8.30
CA GLY A 10 -6.70 -14.98 -7.87
C GLY A 10 -7.00 -14.84 -6.38
N LYS A 11 -7.91 -15.65 -5.88
CA LYS A 11 -8.37 -15.57 -4.50
C LYS A 11 -7.25 -15.77 -3.47
N ASN A 12 -6.24 -16.56 -3.81
CA ASN A 12 -5.14 -16.90 -2.92
C ASN A 12 -3.86 -16.11 -3.20
N ASP A 13 -3.89 -15.22 -4.17
CA ASP A 13 -2.71 -14.44 -4.53
C ASP A 13 -2.49 -13.29 -3.56
N TYR A 14 -1.22 -12.97 -3.34
CA TYR A 14 -0.81 -11.90 -2.44
C TYR A 14 0.51 -11.29 -2.92
N GLN A 15 0.88 -10.15 -2.33
CA GLN A 15 2.20 -9.56 -2.50
C GLN A 15 2.82 -9.32 -1.14
N ASP A 16 4.09 -9.71 -0.99
CA ASP A 16 4.85 -9.47 0.22
C ASP A 16 5.11 -7.98 0.45
N VAL A 17 5.49 -7.66 1.68
CA VAL A 17 5.86 -6.30 2.06
C VAL A 17 6.97 -5.77 1.16
N HIS A 18 6.76 -4.61 0.58
CA HIS A 18 7.72 -3.98 -0.33
C HIS A 18 7.55 -2.47 -0.36
N ILE A 19 8.51 -1.81 -0.99
CA ILE A 19 8.45 -0.39 -1.34
C ILE A 19 8.71 -0.24 -2.83
N HIS A 20 8.40 0.95 -3.35
CA HIS A 20 8.69 1.29 -4.74
C HIS A 20 9.90 2.22 -4.78
N PRO A 21 11.09 1.71 -5.15
CA PRO A 21 12.29 2.54 -5.21
C PRO A 21 12.30 3.48 -6.42
N ASN A 22 13.09 4.53 -6.32
CA ASN A 22 13.36 5.47 -7.41
C ASN A 22 12.14 6.22 -7.95
N CYS A 23 11.12 6.40 -7.10
CA CYS A 23 9.98 7.26 -7.41
C CYS A 23 9.48 7.92 -6.13
N GLN A 24 8.71 9.00 -6.26
CA GLN A 24 8.22 9.76 -5.12
C GLN A 24 6.85 9.29 -4.66
N TRP A 25 5.97 9.01 -5.61
CA TRP A 25 4.60 8.60 -5.34
C TRP A 25 4.27 7.35 -6.11
N SER A 26 3.39 6.55 -5.53
CA SER A 26 2.83 5.38 -6.17
C SER A 26 1.31 5.44 -6.07
N PHE A 27 0.63 4.77 -6.99
CA PHE A 27 -0.82 4.67 -6.93
C PHE A 27 -1.29 3.27 -7.32
N VAL A 28 -2.49 2.95 -6.85
CA VAL A 28 -3.19 1.72 -7.22
C VAL A 28 -4.63 2.07 -7.52
N ILE A 29 -5.09 1.65 -8.69
CA ILE A 29 -6.49 1.73 -9.09
C ILE A 29 -7.10 0.33 -8.92
N TYR A 30 -8.15 0.24 -8.12
CA TYR A 30 -8.89 -1.01 -7.93
C TYR A 30 -9.97 -1.08 -8.99
N VAL A 31 -9.72 -1.85 -10.06
CA VAL A 31 -10.62 -1.89 -11.22
C VAL A 31 -11.90 -2.63 -10.87
N ASP A 32 -11.77 -3.85 -10.39
CA ASP A 32 -12.92 -4.73 -10.08
C ASP A 32 -12.71 -5.55 -8.81
N ARG A 33 -11.90 -5.07 -7.87
CA ARG A 33 -11.68 -5.75 -6.59
C ARG A 33 -11.69 -4.78 -5.44
N TYR A 34 -12.00 -5.31 -4.26
CA TYR A 34 -11.84 -4.57 -3.02
C TYR A 34 -10.37 -4.53 -2.62
N SER A 35 -10.01 -3.47 -1.93
CA SER A 35 -8.65 -3.29 -1.42
C SER A 35 -8.31 -4.36 -0.38
N LYS A 36 -7.18 -5.00 -0.55
CA LYS A 36 -6.53 -5.85 0.45
C LYS A 36 -5.12 -5.37 0.75
N THR A 37 -4.87 -4.10 0.48
CA THR A 37 -3.57 -3.47 0.72
C THR A 37 -3.46 -3.06 2.17
N SER A 38 -2.34 -3.39 2.79
CA SER A 38 -1.98 -2.93 4.13
C SER A 38 -0.74 -2.06 4.05
N PHE A 39 -0.79 -0.89 4.67
CA PHE A 39 0.35 0.00 4.81
C PHE A 39 0.88 -0.09 6.22
N LEU A 40 2.19 -0.27 6.36
CA LEU A 40 2.82 -0.36 7.67
C LEU A 40 3.14 1.03 8.18
N ASN A 41 2.91 1.23 9.49
CA ASN A 41 3.28 2.48 10.13
C ASN A 41 4.81 2.56 10.21
N PRO A 42 5.46 3.51 9.52
CA PRO A 42 6.92 3.58 9.49
C PRO A 42 7.55 3.95 10.83
N SER A 43 6.77 4.52 11.75
CA SER A 43 7.26 4.95 13.05
C SER A 43 6.90 3.99 14.19
N ILE A 44 6.36 2.80 13.87
CA ILE A 44 5.82 1.92 14.91
C ILE A 44 6.87 1.49 15.93
N LYS A 45 8.10 1.24 15.51
CA LYS A 45 9.17 0.87 16.44
C LYS A 45 9.55 2.00 17.37
N ASP A 46 9.63 3.21 16.84
CA ASP A 46 9.95 4.38 17.63
C ASP A 46 8.84 4.68 18.64
N ILE A 47 7.59 4.57 18.22
CA ILE A 47 6.44 4.75 19.10
C ILE A 47 6.46 3.71 20.22
N GLN A 48 6.68 2.44 19.89
CA GLN A 48 6.74 1.37 20.88
C GLN A 48 7.89 1.53 21.85
N ASN A 49 9.03 2.01 21.40
CA ASN A 49 10.20 2.24 22.24
C ASN A 49 10.03 3.42 23.17
N GLN A 50 9.36 4.48 22.72
CA GLN A 50 9.22 5.72 23.49
C GLN A 50 8.04 5.68 24.47
N ILE A 51 6.93 5.11 24.07
CA ILE A 51 5.67 5.17 24.81
C ILE A 51 5.32 3.82 25.43
N GLY A 52 5.69 2.74 24.76
CA GLY A 52 5.31 1.40 25.15
C GLY A 52 3.92 1.02 24.64
N ASN A 53 3.68 -0.28 24.58
CA ASN A 53 2.43 -0.82 24.01
C ASN A 53 1.26 -0.78 24.99
N GLN A 54 1.53 -0.57 26.28
CA GLN A 54 0.53 -0.71 27.33
C GLN A 54 -0.26 0.59 27.59
N VAL A 55 0.30 1.73 27.19
CA VAL A 55 -0.27 3.04 27.50
C VAL A 55 -1.16 3.54 26.38
N VAL A 56 -0.72 3.37 25.13
CA VAL A 56 -1.46 3.81 23.94
C VAL A 56 -1.36 2.73 22.88
N GLN A 57 -2.50 2.42 22.29
CA GLN A 57 -2.54 1.48 21.17
C GLN A 57 -2.43 2.27 19.87
N PHE A 58 -1.33 2.07 19.15
CA PHE A 58 -1.16 2.61 17.81
C PHE A 58 -1.34 1.50 16.79
N PRO A 59 -1.98 1.78 15.65
CA PRO A 59 -2.13 0.77 14.62
C PRO A 59 -0.77 0.38 14.04
N LEU A 60 -0.53 -0.92 13.94
CA LEU A 60 0.65 -1.46 13.26
C LEU A 60 0.57 -1.21 11.76
N ASP A 61 -0.62 -1.26 11.21
CA ASP A 61 -0.88 -1.09 9.80
C ASP A 61 -2.17 -0.31 9.57
N TYR A 62 -2.30 0.19 8.36
CA TYR A 62 -3.52 0.84 7.89
C TYR A 62 -4.05 0.06 6.69
N LYS A 63 -5.30 -0.32 6.77
CA LYS A 63 -6.01 -1.07 5.72
C LYS A 63 -7.15 -0.21 5.20
N PRO A 64 -6.94 0.56 4.13
CA PRO A 64 -8.00 1.37 3.57
C PRO A 64 -9.15 0.49 3.06
N ASN A 65 -10.37 0.88 3.40
CA ASN A 65 -11.58 0.16 2.98
C ASN A 65 -12.09 0.76 1.66
N LEU A 66 -11.50 0.33 0.56
CA LEU A 66 -11.80 0.86 -0.77
C LEU A 66 -12.41 -0.23 -1.64
N GLY A 67 -13.46 0.13 -2.37
CA GLY A 67 -14.12 -0.77 -3.30
C GLY A 67 -13.66 -0.60 -4.74
N PRO A 68 -14.24 -1.38 -5.67
CA PRO A 68 -13.98 -1.24 -7.10
C PRO A 68 -14.21 0.18 -7.59
N GLY A 69 -13.34 0.67 -8.47
CA GLY A 69 -13.39 2.03 -9.00
C GLY A 69 -12.62 3.05 -8.18
N SER A 70 -12.05 2.65 -7.04
CA SER A 70 -11.28 3.55 -6.19
C SER A 70 -9.82 3.61 -6.60
N ILE A 71 -9.18 4.72 -6.26
CA ILE A 71 -7.74 4.91 -6.41
C ILE A 71 -7.16 5.32 -5.07
N ILE A 72 -5.96 4.82 -4.78
CA ILE A 72 -5.17 5.28 -3.65
C ILE A 72 -3.81 5.77 -4.16
N ILE A 73 -3.35 6.90 -3.63
CA ILE A 73 -2.05 7.48 -3.92
C ILE A 73 -1.29 7.56 -2.61
N PHE A 74 -0.06 7.11 -2.60
CA PHE A 74 0.74 7.06 -1.38
C PHE A 74 2.21 7.34 -1.67
N PRO A 75 2.96 7.82 -0.67
CA PRO A 75 4.40 7.97 -0.80
C PRO A 75 5.07 6.62 -1.07
N SER A 76 5.97 6.59 -2.03
CA SER A 76 6.60 5.33 -2.49
C SER A 76 7.44 4.65 -1.42
N PHE A 77 7.88 5.39 -0.39
CA PHE A 77 8.70 4.83 0.68
C PHE A 77 7.89 4.04 1.73
N LEU A 78 6.56 4.10 1.68
CA LEU A 78 5.75 3.34 2.62
C LEU A 78 5.82 1.84 2.31
N PHE A 79 6.19 1.06 3.31
CA PHE A 79 6.08 -0.39 3.20
C PHE A 79 4.62 -0.79 3.12
N HIS A 80 4.31 -1.61 2.16
CA HIS A 80 2.95 -2.10 1.96
C HIS A 80 2.96 -3.53 1.45
N MET A 81 1.83 -4.19 1.58
CA MET A 81 1.61 -5.54 1.11
C MET A 81 0.19 -5.69 0.61
N VAL A 82 -0.04 -6.71 -0.19
CA VAL A 82 -1.38 -7.07 -0.66
C VAL A 82 -1.75 -8.41 -0.06
N ASN A 83 -2.81 -8.43 0.74
CA ASN A 83 -3.30 -9.64 1.39
C ASN A 83 -4.16 -10.45 0.42
N SER A 84 -4.14 -11.76 0.59
CA SER A 84 -5.00 -12.66 -0.18
C SER A 84 -6.45 -12.58 0.27
N GLY A 85 -7.35 -13.22 -0.47
CA GLY A 85 -8.75 -13.39 -0.10
C GLY A 85 -9.75 -12.76 -1.07
N VAL A 86 -9.29 -11.93 -2.00
CA VAL A 86 -10.15 -11.30 -3.01
C VAL A 86 -9.49 -11.41 -4.37
N GLU A 87 -10.22 -11.91 -5.34
CA GLU A 87 -9.78 -11.92 -6.73
C GLU A 87 -10.13 -10.62 -7.44
N GLY A 88 -9.45 -10.34 -8.53
CA GLY A 88 -9.71 -9.17 -9.36
C GLY A 88 -8.44 -8.51 -9.86
N THR A 89 -8.61 -7.32 -10.42
CA THR A 89 -7.58 -6.61 -11.16
C THR A 89 -7.29 -5.26 -10.54
N THR A 90 -6.01 -4.91 -10.46
CA THR A 90 -5.57 -3.55 -10.14
C THR A 90 -4.66 -3.03 -11.25
N ILE A 91 -4.61 -1.71 -11.37
CA ILE A 91 -3.62 -1.03 -12.19
C ILE A 91 -2.78 -0.18 -11.24
N SER A 92 -1.48 -0.41 -11.26
CA SER A 92 -0.53 0.30 -10.41
C SER A 92 0.40 1.16 -11.25
N GLY A 93 0.90 2.21 -10.66
CA GLY A 93 1.86 3.06 -11.35
C GLY A 93 2.71 3.85 -10.39
N ASN A 94 3.80 4.42 -10.92
CA ASN A 94 4.72 5.27 -10.21
C ASN A 94 4.69 6.67 -10.81
N ILE A 95 4.82 7.66 -9.93
CA ILE A 95 4.87 9.07 -10.32
C ILE A 95 6.25 9.59 -9.93
N TYR A 96 6.92 10.20 -10.89
CA TYR A 96 8.21 10.83 -10.70
C TYR A 96 8.02 12.34 -10.75
N MET A 97 8.71 13.02 -9.85
CA MET A 97 8.72 14.49 -9.83
C MET A 97 10.05 14.98 -10.38
N ASP A 98 9.97 15.89 -11.34
CA ASP A 98 11.15 16.55 -11.86
C ASP A 98 11.48 17.77 -11.00
N TYR A 99 12.68 17.77 -10.46
CA TYR A 99 13.21 18.92 -9.73
C TYR A 99 14.04 19.75 -10.68
N GLN A 100 13.60 20.97 -10.91
CA GLN A 100 14.36 21.92 -11.71
C GLN A 100 14.96 23.02 -10.85
#